data_5a0ad447f74314a80344c6b3f89054aa
#
_entry.id   5a0ad447f74314a80344c6b3f89054aa
#
_cell.length_a   1.000
_cell.length_b   1.000
_cell.length_c   1.000
_cell.angle_alpha   90.00
_cell.angle_beta   90.00
_cell.angle_gamma   90.00
#
_symmetry.space_group_name_H-M   'P 1'
#
loop_
_entity.id
_entity.type
_entity.pdbx_description
1 polymer ?
#
loop_
_entity_poly.entity_id
_entity_poly.type
_entity_poly.pdbx_seq_one_letter_code
_entity_poly.pdbx_strand_id
1 'polypeptide(L)'
;MASLVMSAGVPMILMGDEVGRTQSGSNNAYSLPLDEAGNNLRGEDSFNGGWALNWELDAKSLEMLETTKTLLSLRKEYLAPVARAFFTGELDLNTSRKDLAWFNLQGQEMVSEDWQEVEKQVRQYTKSST
;
A
#
# COMPACT_ATOMS: atom_id res chain seq x y z
N MET A 1 -1.00 2.84 4.41
CA MET A 1 -1.74 1.57 4.53
C MET A 1 -3.00 1.56 3.65
N ALA A 2 -3.95 2.49 3.80
CA ALA A 2 -5.22 2.46 3.06
C ALA A 2 -5.04 2.36 1.53
N SER A 3 -4.23 3.23 0.92
CA SER A 3 -3.97 3.19 -0.53
C SER A 3 -3.43 1.84 -1.01
N LEU A 4 -2.52 1.23 -0.24
CA LEU A 4 -1.97 -0.09 -0.56
C LEU A 4 -3.04 -1.18 -0.49
N VAL A 5 -3.78 -1.24 0.62
CA VAL A 5 -4.76 -2.30 0.85
C VAL A 5 -5.96 -2.18 -0.09
N MET A 6 -6.37 -0.96 -0.45
CA MET A 6 -7.51 -0.71 -1.34
C MET A 6 -7.14 -0.69 -2.83
N SER A 7 -5.88 -0.79 -3.17
CA SER A 7 -5.43 -0.88 -4.57
C SER A 7 -5.80 -2.22 -5.21
N ALA A 8 -5.91 -2.22 -6.54
CA ALA A 8 -6.00 -3.44 -7.32
C ALA A 8 -4.71 -4.28 -7.19
N GLY A 9 -4.82 -5.58 -7.34
CA GLY A 9 -3.69 -6.51 -7.20
C GLY A 9 -3.56 -7.08 -5.79
N VAL A 10 -2.45 -7.73 -5.48
CA VAL A 10 -2.18 -8.34 -4.18
C VAL A 10 -1.39 -7.37 -3.31
N PRO A 11 -1.91 -6.91 -2.17
CA PRO A 11 -1.18 -6.03 -1.28
C PRO A 11 -0.02 -6.78 -0.64
N MET A 12 1.16 -6.19 -0.66
CA MET A 12 2.35 -6.72 0.01
C MET A 12 2.69 -5.79 1.17
N ILE A 13 2.60 -6.30 2.38
CA ILE A 13 2.82 -5.57 3.62
C ILE A 13 4.08 -6.16 4.27
N LEU A 14 5.04 -5.32 4.58
CA LEU A 14 6.22 -5.74 5.33
C LEU A 14 5.85 -5.85 6.81
N MET A 15 6.34 -6.90 7.47
CA MET A 15 6.11 -7.14 8.90
C MET A 15 6.47 -5.90 9.72
N GLY A 16 5.52 -5.44 10.52
CA GLY A 16 5.63 -4.24 11.34
C GLY A 16 4.99 -2.98 10.73
N ASP A 17 4.72 -2.94 9.42
CA ASP A 17 4.03 -1.80 8.82
C ASP A 17 2.60 -1.66 9.36
N GLU A 18 1.98 -2.79 9.74
CA GLU A 18 0.65 -2.85 10.37
C GLU A 18 0.59 -2.18 11.74
N VAL A 19 1.73 -2.01 12.40
CA VAL A 19 1.87 -1.33 13.69
C VAL A 19 2.66 -0.02 13.56
N GLY A 20 2.94 0.43 12.33
CA GLY A 20 3.61 1.68 12.09
C GLY A 20 5.10 1.68 12.41
N ARG A 21 5.80 0.55 12.17
CA ARG A 21 7.24 0.47 12.39
C ARG A 21 7.98 1.61 11.70
N THR A 22 9.12 1.98 12.23
CA THR A 22 10.01 2.97 11.63
C THR A 22 11.39 2.39 11.39
N GLN A 23 12.09 2.95 10.41
CA GLN A 23 13.52 2.74 10.18
C GLN A 23 14.32 4.02 10.46
N SER A 24 13.77 4.93 11.28
CA SER A 24 14.41 6.18 11.70
C SER A 24 14.98 6.98 10.52
N GLY A 25 14.24 7.02 9.41
CA GLY A 25 14.65 7.74 8.20
C GLY A 25 15.61 6.99 7.27
N SER A 26 16.07 5.80 7.64
CA SER A 26 16.89 4.97 6.75
C SER A 26 16.03 4.42 5.61
N ASN A 27 16.54 4.49 4.38
CA ASN A 27 15.83 3.98 3.21
C ASN A 27 15.70 2.44 3.25
N ASN A 28 16.77 1.75 3.64
CA ASN A 28 16.79 0.30 3.77
C ASN A 28 17.55 -0.10 5.02
N ALA A 29 16.93 -0.95 5.82
CA ALA A 29 17.53 -1.41 7.07
C ALA A 29 18.61 -2.47 6.87
N TYR A 30 18.71 -3.16 5.75
CA TYR A 30 19.60 -4.28 5.48
C TYR A 30 20.08 -5.02 6.77
N SER A 31 20.96 -5.96 6.68
CA SER A 31 21.60 -6.58 7.84
C SER A 31 22.64 -5.63 8.45
N LEU A 32 22.21 -4.65 9.24
CA LEU A 32 23.13 -3.79 9.96
C LEU A 32 23.75 -4.56 11.12
N PRO A 33 25.07 -4.43 11.33
CA PRO A 33 25.72 -5.07 12.48
C PRO A 33 25.15 -4.47 13.77
N LEU A 34 24.75 -5.34 14.66
CA LEU A 34 24.28 -4.99 16.00
C LEU A 34 25.36 -5.36 17.00
N ASP A 35 25.47 -4.64 18.11
CA ASP A 35 26.24 -5.07 19.26
C ASP A 35 25.53 -6.21 20.00
N GLU A 36 26.16 -6.76 21.05
CA GLU A 36 25.58 -7.82 21.87
C GLU A 36 24.27 -7.40 22.57
N ALA A 37 24.05 -6.11 22.75
CA ALA A 37 22.82 -5.55 23.32
C ALA A 37 21.75 -5.26 22.26
N GLY A 38 22.04 -5.51 20.95
CA GLY A 38 21.13 -5.27 19.85
C GLY A 38 21.10 -3.82 19.34
N ASN A 39 22.10 -2.99 19.69
CA ASN A 39 22.19 -1.61 19.23
C ASN A 39 22.92 -1.55 17.89
N ASN A 40 22.58 -0.54 17.09
CA ASN A 40 23.25 -0.29 15.83
C ASN A 40 24.68 0.21 16.03
N LEU A 41 25.69 -0.51 15.51
CA LEU A 41 27.11 -0.16 15.64
C LEU A 41 27.51 1.06 14.80
N ARG A 42 26.66 1.62 13.96
CA ARG A 42 26.97 2.82 13.17
C ARG A 42 26.79 4.15 13.90
N GLY A 43 26.45 4.14 15.18
CA GLY A 43 26.45 5.33 16.01
C GLY A 43 25.38 6.39 15.65
N GLU A 44 24.46 6.07 14.78
CA GLU A 44 23.32 6.94 14.49
C GLU A 44 22.22 6.68 15.51
N ASP A 45 21.86 7.75 16.17
CA ASP A 45 20.96 7.83 17.30
C ASP A 45 19.99 6.67 17.53
N SER A 46 20.34 5.95 18.58
CA SER A 46 19.42 5.45 19.58
C SER A 46 18.04 4.98 19.11
N PHE A 47 18.00 3.94 18.32
CA PHE A 47 16.92 3.01 18.47
C PHE A 47 17.42 1.87 19.37
N ASN A 48 17.04 1.87 20.64
CA ASN A 48 17.26 0.75 21.55
C ASN A 48 16.65 -0.50 20.88
N GLY A 49 17.51 -1.41 20.41
CA GLY A 49 17.08 -2.62 19.75
C GLY A 49 17.33 -2.68 18.23
N GLY A 50 18.07 -1.76 17.63
CA GLY A 50 18.40 -1.78 16.20
C GLY A 50 17.13 -1.68 15.32
N TRP A 51 17.04 -2.54 14.30
CA TRP A 51 15.90 -2.61 13.38
C TRP A 51 14.86 -3.66 13.83
N ALA A 52 14.98 -4.19 15.03
CA ALA A 52 14.02 -5.13 15.58
C ALA A 52 12.65 -4.47 15.75
N LEU A 53 11.60 -5.22 15.47
CA LEU A 53 10.25 -4.75 15.72
C LEU A 53 10.02 -4.64 17.24
N ASN A 54 9.61 -3.45 17.68
CA ASN A 54 9.16 -3.27 19.05
C ASN A 54 7.76 -3.88 19.24
N TRP A 55 7.67 -4.88 20.12
CA TRP A 55 6.41 -5.54 20.45
C TRP A 55 5.65 -4.88 21.61
N GLU A 56 6.25 -3.90 22.26
CA GLU A 56 5.58 -3.04 23.25
C GLU A 56 4.84 -1.93 22.50
N LEU A 57 3.63 -2.24 22.03
CA LEU A 57 2.86 -1.35 21.18
C LEU A 57 2.25 -0.21 21.99
N ASP A 58 2.52 1.01 21.58
CA ASP A 58 1.85 2.19 22.11
C ASP A 58 0.42 2.37 21.54
N ALA A 59 -0.30 3.38 22.01
CA ALA A 59 -1.67 3.64 21.58
C ALA A 59 -1.80 3.88 20.07
N LYS A 60 -0.81 4.54 19.44
CA LYS A 60 -0.81 4.80 17.98
C LYS A 60 -0.57 3.53 17.18
N SER A 61 0.33 2.69 17.64
CA SER A 61 0.60 1.39 17.01
C SER A 61 -0.63 0.47 17.09
N LEU A 62 -1.34 0.47 18.22
CA LEU A 62 -2.58 -0.28 18.37
C LEU A 62 -3.69 0.26 17.44
N GLU A 63 -3.85 1.58 17.33
CA GLU A 63 -4.79 2.21 16.41
C GLU A 63 -4.48 1.85 14.94
N MET A 64 -3.18 1.88 14.55
CA MET A 64 -2.75 1.48 13.22
C MET A 64 -3.06 0.00 12.94
N LEU A 65 -2.84 -0.87 13.92
CA LEU A 65 -3.17 -2.29 13.81
C LEU A 65 -4.66 -2.52 13.57
N GLU A 66 -5.52 -1.88 14.35
CA GLU A 66 -6.98 -2.00 14.19
C GLU A 66 -7.46 -1.40 12.85
N THR A 67 -6.86 -0.30 12.43
CA THR A 67 -7.11 0.27 11.09
C THR A 67 -6.71 -0.71 9.99
N THR A 68 -5.55 -1.34 10.11
CA THR A 68 -5.07 -2.32 9.13
C THR A 68 -5.99 -3.55 9.08
N LYS A 69 -6.42 -4.09 10.21
CA LYS A 69 -7.39 -5.19 10.28
C LYS A 69 -8.71 -4.83 9.60
N THR A 70 -9.22 -3.63 9.85
CA THR A 70 -10.45 -3.14 9.24
C THR A 70 -10.32 -3.04 7.72
N LEU A 71 -9.24 -2.46 7.23
CA LEU A 71 -8.97 -2.35 5.79
C LEU A 71 -8.85 -3.72 5.11
N LEU A 72 -8.16 -4.66 5.74
CA LEU A 72 -8.04 -6.03 5.22
C LEU A 72 -9.40 -6.76 5.20
N SER A 73 -10.24 -6.53 6.20
CA SER A 73 -11.60 -7.08 6.23
C SER A 73 -12.46 -6.52 5.10
N LEU A 74 -12.43 -5.19 4.90
CA LEU A 74 -13.12 -4.54 3.79
C LEU A 74 -12.60 -5.04 2.43
N ARG A 75 -11.28 -5.18 2.30
CA ARG A 75 -10.71 -5.77 1.08
C ARG A 75 -11.24 -7.17 0.82
N LYS A 76 -11.24 -8.01 1.85
CA LYS A 76 -11.72 -9.41 1.74
C LYS A 76 -13.19 -9.46 1.32
N GLU A 77 -14.00 -8.57 1.86
CA GLU A 77 -15.44 -8.54 1.61
C GLU A 77 -15.78 -7.96 0.22
N TYR A 78 -15.17 -6.82 -0.15
CA TYR A 78 -15.60 -6.07 -1.32
C TYR A 78 -14.66 -6.15 -2.52
N LEU A 79 -13.36 -6.28 -2.31
CA LEU A 79 -12.37 -6.26 -3.41
C LEU A 79 -11.93 -7.64 -3.86
N ALA A 80 -11.69 -8.58 -2.95
CA ALA A 80 -11.23 -9.91 -3.29
C ALA A 80 -12.21 -10.68 -4.17
N PRO A 81 -13.54 -10.61 -3.99
CA PRO A 81 -14.49 -11.30 -4.85
C PRO A 81 -14.46 -10.86 -6.32
N VAL A 82 -14.10 -9.59 -6.57
CA VAL A 82 -14.06 -9.01 -7.93
C VAL A 82 -12.67 -9.01 -8.56
N ALA A 83 -11.62 -9.40 -7.80
CA ALA A 83 -10.24 -9.47 -8.27
C ALA A 83 -9.81 -10.89 -8.63
N ARG A 84 -10.68 -11.66 -9.28
CA ARG A 84 -10.43 -13.10 -9.59
C ARG A 84 -9.60 -13.34 -10.84
N ALA A 85 -9.46 -12.33 -11.69
CA ALA A 85 -8.69 -12.39 -12.92
C ALA A 85 -7.88 -11.11 -13.12
N PHE A 86 -6.96 -11.12 -14.06
CA PHE A 86 -6.30 -9.90 -14.50
C PHE A 86 -7.30 -9.00 -15.21
N PHE A 87 -7.18 -7.69 -14.98
CA PHE A 87 -7.99 -6.71 -15.70
C PHE A 87 -7.53 -6.63 -17.14
N THR A 88 -8.49 -6.54 -18.05
CA THR A 88 -8.25 -6.44 -19.50
C THR A 88 -8.37 -5.00 -20.00
N GLY A 89 -9.13 -4.17 -19.31
CA GLY A 89 -9.52 -2.84 -19.78
C GLY A 89 -10.55 -2.89 -20.92
N GLU A 90 -11.06 -4.07 -21.26
CA GLU A 90 -12.05 -4.24 -22.32
C GLU A 90 -13.46 -3.94 -21.84
N LEU A 91 -14.31 -3.53 -22.78
CA LEU A 91 -15.71 -3.24 -22.53
C LEU A 91 -16.50 -4.56 -22.42
N ASP A 92 -17.12 -4.80 -21.29
CA ASP A 92 -18.13 -5.86 -21.16
C ASP A 92 -19.43 -5.40 -21.85
N LEU A 93 -19.83 -6.14 -22.89
CA LEU A 93 -21.02 -5.82 -23.69
C LEU A 93 -22.33 -5.97 -22.91
N ASN A 94 -22.38 -6.76 -21.85
CA ASN A 94 -23.58 -6.94 -21.04
C ASN A 94 -23.80 -5.80 -20.05
N THR A 95 -22.72 -5.31 -19.45
CA THR A 95 -22.77 -4.25 -18.45
C THR A 95 -22.47 -2.87 -19.01
N SER A 96 -21.95 -2.80 -20.24
CA SER A 96 -21.44 -1.58 -20.88
C SER A 96 -20.38 -0.87 -20.04
N ARG A 97 -19.60 -1.62 -19.29
CA ARG A 97 -18.54 -1.11 -18.41
C ARG A 97 -17.23 -1.83 -18.67
N LYS A 98 -16.13 -1.12 -18.48
CA LYS A 98 -14.80 -1.72 -18.44
C LYS A 98 -14.52 -2.27 -17.04
N ASP A 99 -13.79 -3.37 -16.97
CA ASP A 99 -13.32 -3.93 -15.69
C ASP A 99 -12.29 -3.01 -15.00
N LEU A 100 -11.54 -2.22 -15.80
CA LEU A 100 -10.62 -1.18 -15.34
C LEU A 100 -10.63 -0.01 -16.32
N ALA A 101 -10.77 1.20 -15.83
CA ALA A 101 -10.62 2.43 -16.60
C ALA A 101 -9.83 3.48 -15.81
N TRP A 102 -8.98 4.23 -16.50
CA TRP A 102 -8.18 5.31 -15.94
C TRP A 102 -8.75 6.65 -16.35
N PHE A 103 -8.77 7.59 -15.44
CA PHE A 103 -9.34 8.91 -15.66
C PHE A 103 -8.33 10.01 -15.41
N ASN A 104 -8.39 11.06 -16.20
CA ASN A 104 -7.66 12.29 -15.99
C ASN A 104 -8.34 13.15 -14.89
N LEU A 105 -7.72 14.29 -14.57
CA LEU A 105 -8.25 15.20 -13.55
C LEU A 105 -9.61 15.81 -13.89
N GLN A 106 -9.99 15.81 -15.16
CA GLN A 106 -11.28 16.29 -15.66
C GLN A 106 -12.37 15.22 -15.62
N GLY A 107 -12.02 13.99 -15.18
CA GLY A 107 -12.94 12.86 -15.12
C GLY A 107 -13.20 12.21 -16.50
N GLN A 108 -12.38 12.50 -17.51
CA GLN A 108 -12.44 11.86 -18.81
C GLN A 108 -11.53 10.63 -18.82
N GLU A 109 -11.91 9.58 -19.56
CA GLU A 109 -11.05 8.41 -19.69
C GLU A 109 -9.72 8.81 -20.37
N MET A 110 -8.61 8.33 -19.78
CA MET A 110 -7.27 8.68 -20.24
C MET A 110 -6.99 8.10 -21.63
N VAL A 111 -6.43 8.93 -22.50
CA VAL A 111 -5.88 8.56 -23.80
C VAL A 111 -4.34 8.52 -23.75
N SER A 112 -3.70 8.05 -24.80
CA SER A 112 -2.23 7.87 -24.84
C SER A 112 -1.47 9.16 -24.52
N GLU A 113 -1.98 10.29 -24.95
CA GLU A 113 -1.40 11.62 -24.72
C GLU A 113 -1.39 11.99 -23.24
N ASP A 114 -2.44 11.64 -22.49
CA ASP A 114 -2.53 11.89 -21.05
C ASP A 114 -1.44 11.17 -20.25
N TRP A 115 -0.99 10.01 -20.74
CA TRP A 115 0.08 9.24 -20.07
C TRP A 115 1.45 9.85 -20.30
N GLN A 116 1.63 10.63 -21.36
CA GLN A 116 2.90 11.26 -21.72
C GLN A 116 3.08 12.64 -21.08
N GLU A 117 2.03 13.24 -20.52
CA GLU A 117 2.14 14.51 -19.83
C GLU A 117 2.87 14.37 -18.50
N VAL A 118 4.08 14.86 -18.46
CA VAL A 118 5.01 14.76 -17.30
C VAL A 118 4.49 15.52 -16.08
N GLU A 119 3.74 16.60 -16.28
CA GLU A 119 3.25 17.48 -15.22
C GLU A 119 1.98 16.97 -14.52
N LYS A 120 1.29 15.97 -15.05
CA LYS A 120 0.13 15.36 -14.40
C LYS A 120 0.56 14.41 -13.28
N GLN A 121 0.46 14.88 -12.04
CA GLN A 121 0.89 14.12 -10.85
C GLN A 121 -0.20 13.23 -10.24
N VAL A 122 -1.46 13.43 -10.60
CA VAL A 122 -2.61 12.69 -10.05
C VAL A 122 -3.34 11.96 -11.16
N ARG A 123 -3.55 10.67 -10.96
CA ARG A 123 -4.36 9.81 -11.83
C ARG A 123 -5.40 9.09 -11.01
N GLN A 124 -6.58 8.96 -11.57
CA GLN A 124 -7.70 8.26 -10.96
C GLN A 124 -8.06 7.01 -11.76
N TYR A 125 -8.45 5.94 -11.10
CA TYR A 125 -9.02 4.78 -11.76
C TYR A 125 -10.33 4.37 -11.10
N THR A 126 -11.21 3.75 -11.84
CA THR A 126 -12.38 3.06 -11.32
C THR A 126 -12.33 1.59 -11.68
N LYS A 127 -12.93 0.80 -10.82
CA LYS A 127 -13.08 -0.63 -10.96
C LYS A 127 -14.56 -0.96 -10.94
N SER A 128 -15.03 -1.72 -11.91
CA SER A 128 -16.39 -2.26 -11.95
C SER A 128 -16.39 -3.69 -11.42
N SER A 129 -17.39 -4.02 -10.60
CA SER A 129 -17.74 -5.42 -10.32
C SER A 129 -18.63 -5.92 -11.44
N THR A 130 -18.22 -6.92 -12.14
CA THR A 130 -19.08 -7.72 -13.03
C THR A 130 -19.95 -8.65 -12.21
#